data_b1d3650bd2721a462517a3115a9ba910
#
_entry.id   b1d3650bd2721a462517a3115a9ba910
#
_cell.length_a   1.000
_cell.length_b   1.000
_cell.length_c   1.000
_cell.angle_alpha   90.00
_cell.angle_beta   90.00
_cell.angle_gamma   90.00
#
_symmetry.space_group_name_H-M   'P 1'
#
loop_
_entity.id
_entity.type
_entity.pdbx_description
1 polymer ?
#
loop_
_entity_poly.entity_id
_entity_poly.type
_entity_poly.pdbx_seq_one_letter_code
_entity_poly.pdbx_strand_id
1 'polypeptide(L)'
;FGFVPREFNFLDILTSMFMHGGLFHILGNMWFLWIFGDNVESALGHVRYLGFYLFCGFGAAISQFLSNPSSSIPMVGASGAIAGVLGAYMLMYPRARVHVFIIFFIITTIAVPAQVAIGVWFLVQLTNGLGTIGLGSGGVAWFAHVGGFIIGAATQKIFRTFRIE
;
A
#
# COMPACT_ATOMS: atom_id res chain seq x y z
N PHE A 1 -5.70 -18.64 -4.67
CA PHE A 1 -4.47 -17.82 -4.59
C PHE A 1 -4.79 -16.34 -4.33
N GLY A 2 -5.95 -15.81 -4.77
CA GLY A 2 -6.43 -14.50 -4.32
C GLY A 2 -7.13 -14.62 -2.98
N PHE A 3 -6.99 -13.63 -2.09
CA PHE A 3 -7.67 -13.63 -0.80
C PHE A 3 -9.14 -13.28 -0.98
N VAL A 4 -10.03 -14.21 -0.68
CA VAL A 4 -11.49 -14.02 -0.71
C VAL A 4 -11.99 -13.87 0.72
N PRO A 5 -12.49 -12.70 1.16
CA PRO A 5 -12.92 -12.48 2.55
C PRO A 5 -13.89 -13.53 3.06
N ARG A 6 -14.92 -13.88 2.29
CA ARG A 6 -15.91 -14.89 2.68
C ARG A 6 -15.34 -16.30 2.88
N GLU A 7 -14.22 -16.62 2.23
CA GLU A 7 -13.53 -17.91 2.28
C GLU A 7 -12.17 -17.76 2.97
N PHE A 8 -12.16 -17.13 4.13
CA PHE A 8 -10.97 -16.71 4.84
C PHE A 8 -9.92 -17.82 4.95
N ASN A 9 -8.74 -17.58 4.38
CA ASN A 9 -7.59 -18.46 4.44
C ASN A 9 -6.30 -17.65 4.61
N PHE A 10 -5.50 -17.95 5.62
CA PHE A 10 -4.25 -17.24 5.90
C PHE A 10 -3.22 -17.35 4.77
N LEU A 11 -3.14 -18.50 4.09
CA LEU A 11 -2.22 -18.69 2.98
C LEU A 11 -2.59 -17.80 1.79
N ASP A 12 -3.89 -17.59 1.57
CA ASP A 12 -4.35 -16.74 0.47
C ASP A 12 -4.05 -15.25 0.73
N ILE A 13 -3.90 -14.83 1.99
CA ILE A 13 -3.39 -13.50 2.30
C ILE A 13 -1.97 -13.34 1.75
N LEU A 14 -1.10 -14.30 2.01
CA LEU A 14 0.28 -14.26 1.53
C LEU A 14 0.36 -14.36 0.01
N THR A 15 -0.30 -15.34 -0.59
CA THR A 15 -0.25 -15.55 -2.04
C THR A 15 -0.87 -14.41 -2.83
N SER A 16 -1.94 -13.81 -2.32
CA SER A 16 -2.62 -12.67 -2.95
C SER A 16 -1.70 -11.46 -3.14
N MET A 17 -0.75 -11.24 -2.24
CA MET A 17 0.23 -10.15 -2.35
C MET A 17 1.13 -10.26 -3.60
N PHE A 18 1.30 -11.47 -4.14
CA PHE A 18 2.13 -11.74 -5.32
C PHE A 18 1.32 -11.97 -6.59
N MET A 19 -0.01 -12.03 -6.49
CA MET A 19 -0.92 -12.13 -7.63
C MET A 19 -1.32 -10.75 -8.12
N HIS A 20 -1.52 -10.59 -9.44
CA HIS A 20 -1.92 -9.33 -10.03
C HIS A 20 -3.01 -9.55 -11.09
N GLY A 21 -3.98 -8.65 -11.15
CA GLY A 21 -5.12 -8.74 -12.06
C GLY A 21 -4.83 -8.33 -13.52
N GLY A 22 -3.57 -7.96 -13.84
CA GLY A 22 -3.16 -7.59 -15.19
C GLY A 22 -1.83 -6.85 -15.24
N LEU A 23 -1.33 -6.62 -16.45
CA LEU A 23 -0.01 -6.04 -16.69
C LEU A 23 0.13 -4.63 -16.08
N PHE A 24 -0.83 -3.75 -16.26
CA PHE A 24 -0.78 -2.40 -15.70
C PHE A 24 -0.85 -2.40 -14.16
N HIS A 25 -1.52 -3.40 -13.58
CA HIS A 25 -1.58 -3.56 -12.13
C HIS A 25 -0.21 -3.93 -11.55
N ILE A 26 0.49 -4.89 -12.14
CA ILE A 26 1.85 -5.23 -11.67
C ILE A 26 2.85 -4.10 -11.94
N LEU A 27 2.79 -3.47 -13.12
CA LEU A 27 3.69 -2.37 -13.45
C LEU A 27 3.50 -1.18 -12.49
N GLY A 28 2.25 -0.82 -12.16
CA GLY A 28 1.96 0.23 -11.19
C GLY A 28 2.48 -0.11 -9.79
N ASN A 29 2.27 -1.34 -9.33
CA ASN A 29 2.80 -1.79 -8.04
C ASN A 29 4.33 -1.73 -8.00
N MET A 30 5.01 -2.24 -9.03
CA MET A 30 6.48 -2.23 -9.10
C MET A 30 7.03 -0.81 -9.20
N TRP A 31 6.35 0.07 -9.92
CA TRP A 31 6.72 1.49 -10.01
C TRP A 31 6.72 2.18 -8.65
N PHE A 32 5.64 2.03 -7.88
CA PHE A 32 5.55 2.61 -6.54
C PHE A 32 6.55 1.97 -5.58
N LEU A 33 6.71 0.65 -5.64
CA LEU A 33 7.68 -0.06 -4.83
C LEU A 33 9.11 0.38 -5.12
N TRP A 34 9.45 0.62 -6.38
CA TRP A 34 10.76 1.12 -6.78
C TRP A 34 11.02 2.55 -6.28
N ILE A 35 10.05 3.46 -6.42
CA ILE A 35 10.25 4.87 -6.01
C ILE A 35 10.36 5.02 -4.49
N PHE A 36 9.53 4.32 -3.73
CA PHE A 36 9.42 4.53 -2.29
C PHE A 36 10.05 3.42 -1.45
N GLY A 37 10.05 2.18 -1.98
CA GLY A 37 10.51 0.99 -1.27
C GLY A 37 12.00 1.00 -1.00
N ASP A 38 12.82 1.37 -1.98
CA ASP A 38 14.28 1.41 -1.86
C ASP A 38 14.75 2.27 -0.67
N ASN A 39 14.15 3.44 -0.49
CA ASN A 39 14.48 4.34 0.62
C ASN A 39 14.10 3.75 1.99
N VAL A 40 12.91 3.13 2.08
CA VAL A 40 12.44 2.49 3.32
C VAL A 40 13.29 1.26 3.62
N GLU A 41 13.61 0.46 2.61
CA GLU A 41 14.48 -0.70 2.72
C GLU A 41 15.89 -0.32 3.19
N SER A 42 16.48 0.73 2.61
CA SER A 42 17.78 1.26 3.03
C SER A 42 17.79 1.70 4.50
N ALA A 43 16.68 2.23 5.00
CA ALA A 43 16.57 2.66 6.39
C ALA A 43 16.30 1.52 7.38
N LEU A 44 15.61 0.47 6.97
CA LEU A 44 15.27 -0.69 7.82
C LEU A 44 16.30 -1.82 7.72
N GLY A 45 16.97 -1.95 6.57
CA GLY A 45 17.75 -3.12 6.16
C GLY A 45 16.88 -4.23 5.56
N HIS A 46 17.44 -5.05 4.66
CA HIS A 46 16.70 -5.98 3.79
C HIS A 46 15.75 -6.93 4.56
N VAL A 47 16.25 -7.59 5.61
CA VAL A 47 15.45 -8.60 6.34
C VAL A 47 14.28 -7.96 7.09
N ARG A 48 14.52 -6.83 7.73
CA ARG A 48 13.45 -6.11 8.47
C ARG A 48 12.46 -5.48 7.51
N TYR A 49 12.93 -4.98 6.38
CA TYR A 49 12.05 -4.47 5.33
C TYR A 49 11.12 -5.55 4.78
N LEU A 50 11.63 -6.75 4.51
CA LEU A 50 10.81 -7.87 4.10
C LEU A 50 9.75 -8.20 5.17
N GLY A 51 10.16 -8.29 6.44
CA GLY A 51 9.23 -8.51 7.56
C GLY A 51 8.18 -7.39 7.67
N PHE A 52 8.60 -6.13 7.56
CA PHE A 52 7.73 -4.97 7.56
C PHE A 52 6.72 -5.01 6.40
N TYR A 53 7.20 -5.29 5.20
CA TYR A 53 6.39 -5.39 3.99
C TYR A 53 5.29 -6.46 4.11
N LEU A 54 5.65 -7.66 4.55
CA LEU A 54 4.71 -8.76 4.77
C LEU A 54 3.72 -8.43 5.89
N PHE A 55 4.19 -7.80 6.97
CA PHE A 55 3.34 -7.37 8.07
C PHE A 55 2.30 -6.34 7.62
N CYS A 56 2.70 -5.34 6.83
CA CYS A 56 1.79 -4.35 6.27
C CYS A 56 0.77 -4.99 5.32
N GLY A 57 1.20 -5.94 4.48
CA GLY A 57 0.31 -6.65 3.56
C GLY A 57 -0.72 -7.52 4.28
N PHE A 58 -0.30 -8.21 5.35
CA PHE A 58 -1.20 -8.96 6.20
C PHE A 58 -2.25 -8.04 6.85
N GLY A 59 -1.80 -6.96 7.47
CA GLY A 59 -2.70 -5.99 8.09
C GLY A 59 -3.64 -5.30 7.09
N ALA A 60 -3.19 -5.07 5.86
CA ALA A 60 -4.02 -4.57 4.77
C ALA A 60 -5.15 -5.55 4.43
N ALA A 61 -4.83 -6.85 4.30
CA ALA A 61 -5.83 -7.88 4.02
C ALA A 61 -6.87 -7.99 5.16
N ILE A 62 -6.41 -7.94 6.41
CA ILE A 62 -7.32 -7.93 7.56
C ILE A 62 -8.21 -6.69 7.56
N SER A 63 -7.69 -5.51 7.23
CA SER A 63 -8.48 -4.27 7.15
C SER A 63 -9.57 -4.38 6.07
N GLN A 64 -9.27 -4.98 4.92
CA GLN A 64 -10.26 -5.24 3.88
C GLN A 64 -11.29 -6.28 4.33
N PHE A 65 -10.86 -7.34 4.98
CA PHE A 65 -11.75 -8.35 5.55
C PHE A 65 -12.74 -7.72 6.53
N LEU A 66 -12.26 -6.90 7.47
CA LEU A 66 -13.11 -6.24 8.47
C LEU A 66 -14.11 -5.27 7.86
N SER A 67 -13.78 -4.65 6.72
CA SER A 67 -14.69 -3.74 6.02
C SER A 67 -15.84 -4.46 5.32
N ASN A 68 -15.61 -5.68 4.81
CA ASN A 68 -16.62 -6.51 4.16
C ASN A 68 -16.29 -8.01 4.25
N PRO A 69 -16.58 -8.65 5.41
CA PRO A 69 -16.25 -10.07 5.63
C PRO A 69 -16.99 -11.03 4.69
N SER A 70 -18.13 -10.61 4.17
CA SER A 70 -18.96 -11.44 3.28
C SER A 70 -18.63 -11.30 1.79
N SER A 71 -17.61 -10.52 1.45
CA SER A 71 -17.21 -10.31 0.05
C SER A 71 -16.74 -11.61 -0.58
N SER A 72 -17.29 -11.94 -1.75
CA SER A 72 -16.84 -13.02 -2.62
C SER A 72 -15.83 -12.58 -3.67
N ILE A 73 -15.44 -11.29 -3.68
CA ILE A 73 -14.53 -10.73 -4.65
C ILE A 73 -13.10 -11.00 -4.18
N PRO A 74 -12.27 -11.68 -4.99
CA PRO A 74 -10.89 -11.95 -4.62
C PRO A 74 -10.07 -10.64 -4.61
N MET A 75 -9.35 -10.43 -3.52
CA MET A 75 -8.33 -9.39 -3.43
C MET A 75 -7.00 -9.95 -3.95
N VAL A 76 -6.34 -9.19 -4.80
CA VAL A 76 -5.01 -9.50 -5.34
C VAL A 76 -4.17 -8.23 -5.45
N GLY A 77 -2.89 -8.35 -5.29
CA GLY A 77 -1.92 -7.25 -5.48
C GLY A 77 -1.07 -6.94 -4.27
N ALA A 78 0.12 -6.48 -4.55
CA ALA A 78 1.08 -6.00 -3.56
C ALA A 78 0.67 -4.66 -2.93
N SER A 79 -0.34 -4.00 -3.47
CA SER A 79 -0.65 -2.58 -3.21
C SER A 79 -0.98 -2.26 -1.76
N GLY A 80 -1.57 -3.20 -1.02
CA GLY A 80 -1.80 -3.04 0.43
C GLY A 80 -0.50 -2.96 1.23
N ALA A 81 0.49 -3.81 0.92
CA ALA A 81 1.82 -3.74 1.52
C ALA A 81 2.57 -2.47 1.09
N ILE A 82 2.47 -2.11 -0.19
CA ILE A 82 3.05 -0.87 -0.74
C ILE A 82 2.44 0.36 -0.08
N ALA A 83 1.15 0.35 0.21
CA ALA A 83 0.51 1.41 0.99
C ALA A 83 1.17 1.58 2.37
N GLY A 84 1.55 0.47 3.03
CA GLY A 84 2.34 0.50 4.25
C GLY A 84 3.71 1.14 4.07
N VAL A 85 4.39 0.83 2.97
CA VAL A 85 5.66 1.47 2.59
C VAL A 85 5.47 2.97 2.40
N LEU A 86 4.40 3.41 1.73
CA LEU A 86 4.08 4.83 1.57
C LEU A 86 3.83 5.54 2.90
N GLY A 87 3.09 4.87 3.82
CA GLY A 87 2.85 5.39 5.17
C GLY A 87 4.13 5.58 5.96
N ALA A 88 5.04 4.60 5.90
CA ALA A 88 6.37 4.70 6.51
C ALA A 88 7.20 5.82 5.85
N TYR A 89 7.28 5.85 4.52
CA TYR A 89 8.03 6.84 3.77
C TYR A 89 7.61 8.27 4.12
N MET A 90 6.31 8.54 4.19
CA MET A 90 5.77 9.85 4.51
C MET A 90 6.30 10.40 5.85
N LEU A 91 6.46 9.53 6.86
CA LEU A 91 6.96 9.90 8.18
C LEU A 91 8.49 9.89 8.27
N MET A 92 9.16 9.01 7.53
CA MET A 92 10.62 8.89 7.54
C MET A 92 11.31 9.98 6.72
N TYR A 93 10.66 10.43 5.65
CA TYR A 93 11.23 11.37 4.67
C TYR A 93 10.34 12.61 4.45
N PRO A 94 10.04 13.38 5.50
CA PRO A 94 9.05 14.47 5.43
C PRO A 94 9.47 15.63 4.51
N ARG A 95 10.76 15.75 4.21
CA ARG A 95 11.30 16.82 3.33
C ARG A 95 11.61 16.35 1.91
N ALA A 96 11.43 15.05 1.64
CA ALA A 96 11.65 14.51 0.30
C ALA A 96 10.67 15.11 -0.70
N ARG A 97 11.12 15.21 -1.95
CA ARG A 97 10.28 15.65 -3.06
C ARG A 97 10.19 14.55 -4.09
N VAL A 98 9.00 14.35 -4.63
CA VAL A 98 8.74 13.41 -5.72
C VAL A 98 8.37 14.19 -6.99
N HIS A 99 8.82 13.70 -8.13
CA HIS A 99 8.45 14.25 -9.41
C HIS A 99 7.15 13.63 -9.88
N VAL A 100 6.11 14.46 -10.00
CA VAL A 100 4.80 14.05 -10.51
C VAL A 100 4.72 14.41 -11.99
N PHE A 101 4.45 13.40 -12.81
CA PHE A 101 4.19 13.61 -14.24
C PHE A 101 2.79 14.18 -14.41
N ILE A 102 2.70 15.29 -15.12
CA ILE A 102 1.44 15.88 -15.55
C ILE A 102 1.35 15.69 -17.05
N ILE A 103 0.35 14.91 -17.48
CA ILE A 103 0.05 14.66 -18.90
C ILE A 103 -1.32 15.28 -19.16
N PHE A 104 -1.30 16.48 -19.67
CA PHE A 104 -2.49 17.19 -20.10
C PHE A 104 -2.25 17.76 -21.49
N PHE A 105 -2.33 19.07 -21.72
CA PHE A 105 -1.94 19.67 -23.03
C PHE A 105 -0.43 19.72 -23.21
N ILE A 106 0.34 19.71 -22.14
CA ILE A 106 1.81 19.70 -22.10
C ILE A 106 2.24 18.57 -21.20
N ILE A 107 3.25 17.80 -21.62
CA ILE A 107 3.90 16.81 -20.76
C ILE A 107 4.96 17.55 -19.96
N THR A 108 4.79 17.60 -18.65
CA THR A 108 5.72 18.26 -17.74
C THR A 108 5.86 17.50 -16.43
N THR A 109 6.88 17.84 -15.65
CA THR A 109 7.06 17.31 -14.30
C THR A 109 7.12 18.43 -13.30
N ILE A 110 6.45 18.25 -12.17
CA ILE A 110 6.55 19.16 -11.03
C ILE A 110 7.11 18.41 -9.83
N ALA A 111 8.01 19.05 -9.09
CA ALA A 111 8.53 18.52 -7.84
C ALA A 111 7.59 18.89 -6.69
N VAL A 112 6.90 17.91 -6.14
CA VAL A 112 5.93 18.05 -5.05
C VAL A 112 6.53 17.45 -3.76
N PRO A 113 6.33 18.06 -2.58
CA PRO A 113 6.67 17.40 -1.32
C PRO A 113 6.02 16.02 -1.23
N ALA A 114 6.79 14.99 -0.87
CA ALA A 114 6.29 13.62 -0.82
C ALA A 114 5.08 13.47 0.12
N GLN A 115 5.08 14.20 1.24
CA GLN A 115 3.94 14.23 2.16
C GLN A 115 2.65 14.70 1.50
N VAL A 116 2.73 15.70 0.61
CA VAL A 116 1.55 16.20 -0.11
C VAL A 116 1.08 15.17 -1.12
N ALA A 117 1.97 14.64 -1.94
CA ALA A 117 1.62 13.64 -2.95
C ALA A 117 1.01 12.37 -2.32
N ILE A 118 1.67 11.83 -1.29
CA ILE A 118 1.22 10.63 -0.58
C ILE A 118 -0.07 10.92 0.23
N GLY A 119 -0.16 12.10 0.85
CA GLY A 119 -1.36 12.51 1.59
C GLY A 119 -2.59 12.62 0.70
N VAL A 120 -2.45 13.24 -0.47
CA VAL A 120 -3.54 13.30 -1.48
C VAL A 120 -3.91 11.89 -1.96
N TRP A 121 -2.92 11.06 -2.27
CA TRP A 121 -3.16 9.66 -2.64
C TRP A 121 -3.94 8.92 -1.54
N PHE A 122 -3.55 9.06 -0.27
CA PHE A 122 -4.24 8.45 0.87
C PHE A 122 -5.69 8.94 1.01
N LEU A 123 -5.93 10.24 0.88
CA LEU A 123 -7.28 10.81 0.93
C LEU A 123 -8.17 10.26 -0.18
N VAL A 124 -7.63 10.06 -1.39
CA VAL A 124 -8.36 9.43 -2.49
C VAL A 124 -8.72 7.97 -2.14
N GLN A 125 -7.80 7.20 -1.53
CA GLN A 125 -8.11 5.83 -1.08
C GLN A 125 -9.24 5.84 -0.03
N LEU A 126 -9.15 6.73 0.95
CA LEU A 126 -10.12 6.82 2.04
C LEU A 126 -11.52 7.23 1.52
N THR A 127 -11.60 8.26 0.70
CA THR A 127 -12.89 8.75 0.16
C THR A 127 -13.56 7.72 -0.74
N ASN A 128 -12.78 7.04 -1.61
CA ASN A 128 -13.31 5.96 -2.42
C ASN A 128 -13.75 4.75 -1.57
N GLY A 129 -12.96 4.38 -0.56
CA GLY A 129 -13.34 3.32 0.38
C GLY A 129 -14.66 3.62 1.08
N LEU A 130 -14.81 4.80 1.63
CA LEU A 130 -16.06 5.24 2.29
C LEU A 130 -17.24 5.25 1.31
N GLY A 131 -17.03 5.66 0.05
CA GLY A 131 -18.06 5.65 -0.99
C GLY A 131 -18.50 4.24 -1.41
N THR A 132 -17.76 3.19 -1.11
CA THR A 132 -18.13 1.81 -1.44
C THR A 132 -18.88 1.07 -0.33
N ILE A 133 -19.00 1.66 0.85
CA ILE A 133 -19.70 1.03 1.98
C ILE A 133 -21.17 0.81 1.61
N GLY A 134 -21.61 -0.43 1.68
CA GLY A 134 -23.00 -0.82 1.40
C GLY A 134 -23.34 -0.98 -0.09
N LEU A 135 -22.45 -0.64 -1.02
CA LEU A 135 -22.74 -0.69 -2.46
C LEU A 135 -22.33 -2.01 -3.13
N GLY A 136 -21.62 -2.90 -2.42
CA GLY A 136 -21.19 -4.20 -2.97
C GLY A 136 -20.31 -4.08 -4.23
N SER A 137 -19.71 -2.92 -4.47
CA SER A 137 -18.96 -2.64 -5.69
C SER A 137 -17.62 -3.37 -5.69
N GLY A 138 -17.41 -4.22 -6.71
CA GLY A 138 -16.14 -4.85 -7.01
C GLY A 138 -15.12 -3.85 -7.59
N GLY A 139 -13.84 -4.22 -7.53
CA GLY A 139 -12.76 -3.44 -8.15
C GLY A 139 -11.55 -3.30 -7.24
N VAL A 140 -11.32 -2.12 -6.69
CA VAL A 140 -10.15 -1.85 -5.85
C VAL A 140 -10.44 -2.14 -4.38
N ALA A 141 -9.52 -2.80 -3.70
CA ALA A 141 -9.59 -3.06 -2.26
C ALA A 141 -9.13 -1.82 -1.45
N TRP A 142 -9.97 -0.78 -1.45
CA TRP A 142 -9.65 0.53 -0.86
C TRP A 142 -9.23 0.45 0.61
N PHE A 143 -9.95 -0.35 1.41
CA PHE A 143 -9.64 -0.50 2.83
C PHE A 143 -8.35 -1.29 3.08
N ALA A 144 -7.90 -2.12 2.14
CA ALA A 144 -6.55 -2.70 2.20
C ALA A 144 -5.48 -1.61 2.07
N HIS A 145 -5.66 -0.63 1.18
CA HIS A 145 -4.73 0.50 1.06
C HIS A 145 -4.74 1.38 2.31
N VAL A 146 -5.92 1.74 2.81
CA VAL A 146 -6.07 2.56 4.03
C VAL A 146 -5.44 1.86 5.23
N GLY A 147 -5.76 0.57 5.45
CA GLY A 147 -5.24 -0.21 6.56
C GLY A 147 -3.73 -0.41 6.46
N GLY A 148 -3.24 -0.82 5.30
CA GLY A 148 -1.80 -0.96 5.06
C GLY A 148 -1.03 0.32 5.35
N PHE A 149 -1.51 1.45 4.85
CA PHE A 149 -0.92 2.77 5.08
C PHE A 149 -0.83 3.14 6.56
N ILE A 150 -1.93 3.01 7.30
CA ILE A 150 -1.98 3.33 8.73
C ILE A 150 -1.02 2.43 9.52
N ILE A 151 -1.02 1.13 9.22
CA ILE A 151 -0.15 0.15 9.89
C ILE A 151 1.31 0.49 9.62
N GLY A 152 1.68 0.75 8.37
CA GLY A 152 3.04 1.11 8.00
C GLY A 152 3.51 2.40 8.68
N ALA A 153 2.68 3.44 8.68
CA ALA A 153 2.96 4.70 9.38
C ALA A 153 3.16 4.49 10.90
N ALA A 154 2.29 3.70 11.53
CA ALA A 154 2.34 3.45 12.97
C ALA A 154 3.53 2.60 13.41
N THR A 155 3.91 1.60 12.60
CA THR A 155 4.88 0.57 13.01
C THR A 155 6.30 0.78 12.48
N GLN A 156 6.54 1.71 11.53
CA GLN A 156 7.87 1.94 10.94
C GLN A 156 8.97 2.17 12.00
N LYS A 157 8.67 2.83 13.11
CA LYS A 157 9.63 3.05 14.20
C LYS A 157 10.06 1.75 14.88
N ILE A 158 9.16 0.79 15.06
CA ILE A 158 9.45 -0.51 15.67
C ILE A 158 10.47 -1.27 14.82
N PHE A 159 10.28 -1.28 13.51
CA PHE A 159 11.21 -1.94 12.57
C PHE A 159 12.54 -1.18 12.41
N ARG A 160 12.58 0.13 12.68
CA ARG A 160 13.78 0.97 12.60
C ARG A 160 14.65 0.91 13.84
N THR A 161 14.11 0.63 15.03
CA THR A 161 14.71 0.90 16.36
C THR A 161 15.93 0.03 16.71
N PHE A 162 16.38 -0.89 15.87
CA PHE A 162 17.51 -1.78 16.16
C PHE A 162 18.68 -1.62 15.18
N ARG A 163 19.02 -0.40 14.79
CA ARG A 163 20.33 -0.15 14.19
C ARG A 163 21.34 -0.10 15.35
N ILE A 164 21.97 -1.24 15.63
CA ILE A 164 23.23 -1.29 16.34
C ILE A 164 24.25 -0.67 15.37
N GLU A 165 24.74 0.53 15.70
CA GLU A 165 25.86 1.16 14.99
C GLU A 165 27.14 0.34 15.19
#